data_12d804a02f1f737f7565dcc312b308d0
#
_entry.id   12d804a02f1f737f7565dcc312b308d0
#
_cell.length_a   1.000
_cell.length_b   1.000
_cell.length_c   1.000
_cell.angle_alpha   90.00
_cell.angle_beta   90.00
_cell.angle_gamma   90.00
#
_symmetry.space_group_name_H-M   'P 1'
#
loop_
_entity.id
_entity.type
_entity.pdbx_description
1 polymer ?
#
loop_
_entity_poly.entity_id
_entity_poly.type
_entity_poly.pdbx_seq_one_letter_code
_entity_poly.pdbx_strand_id
1 'polypeptide(L)'
;MSTRVGELARGLLLCTVLLWVGVGLPAHAKPKVACELSALQALAPDDTTLTAVALVPATTTLPEYCRVDGYVTTPGEPGEPDNRVNFRVGLPTAWNHKFYFQGCGGRCGSIVALDAGLGRGYASATTDTGHQAAVTDSAWAYNARTKEIDNGHRGVHVTTVAAKLIAQAYYGRLPRNAYFSGCSNGGRQGLIEAQRYPADFDGIIAGAPGYGVGTTLSSVSRYQTLLADRDHYLSASKLPLLADAVLADCDAKDGLVDGLIGAPRRCTFDPASLQCPEGDSPDCLTAGQVETVRKIYAGATTSTGELVYPGYPGGTKTAPVAGSCGSWAPIPITWSSNRMAHSPSRAPRR
;
A
#
# COMPACT_ATOMS: atom_id res chain seq x y z
N MET A 1 -89.22 8.52 -42.49
CA MET A 1 -88.62 9.77 -42.88
C MET A 1 -87.13 9.69 -42.65
N SER A 2 -86.43 9.65 -43.73
CA SER A 2 -85.08 9.82 -44.09
C SER A 2 -84.29 10.89 -43.32
N THR A 3 -83.05 10.61 -42.96
CA THR A 3 -81.89 11.44 -43.37
C THR A 3 -80.60 10.71 -43.06
N ARG A 4 -79.75 10.62 -44.01
CA ARG A 4 -78.32 10.16 -44.01
C ARG A 4 -77.44 11.19 -43.33
N VAL A 5 -76.43 10.75 -42.61
CA VAL A 5 -75.25 11.55 -42.32
C VAL A 5 -74.00 10.73 -42.56
N GLY A 6 -73.13 11.30 -43.37
CA GLY A 6 -71.94 10.61 -43.93
C GLY A 6 -70.77 10.50 -42.97
N GLU A 7 -70.01 9.47 -43.24
CA GLU A 7 -68.69 9.20 -42.66
C GLU A 7 -67.62 10.21 -43.17
N LEU A 8 -66.92 10.83 -42.22
CA LEU A 8 -65.66 11.50 -42.46
C LEU A 8 -64.54 10.79 -41.68
N ALA A 9 -63.85 9.93 -42.37
CA ALA A 9 -62.61 9.31 -41.91
C ALA A 9 -61.51 10.39 -41.80
N ARG A 10 -61.10 10.72 -40.55
CA ARG A 10 -59.87 11.48 -40.29
C ARG A 10 -58.77 10.51 -39.92
N GLY A 11 -57.87 10.27 -40.87
CA GLY A 11 -56.61 9.55 -40.61
C GLY A 11 -55.67 10.38 -39.74
N LEU A 12 -55.41 9.87 -38.54
CA LEU A 12 -54.32 10.39 -37.68
C LEU A 12 -53.03 9.71 -38.12
N LEU A 13 -52.16 10.46 -38.82
CA LEU A 13 -50.76 10.06 -39.03
C LEU A 13 -50.02 10.27 -37.67
N LEU A 14 -49.73 9.19 -36.94
CA LEU A 14 -48.79 9.22 -35.81
C LEU A 14 -47.34 9.23 -36.39
N CYS A 15 -46.71 10.41 -36.42
CA CYS A 15 -45.29 10.54 -36.62
C CYS A 15 -44.58 10.14 -35.29
N THR A 16 -44.15 8.90 -35.18
CA THR A 16 -43.23 8.47 -34.11
C THR A 16 -41.82 8.99 -34.37
N VAL A 17 -41.49 10.10 -33.77
CA VAL A 17 -40.10 10.58 -33.69
C VAL A 17 -39.35 9.69 -32.74
N LEU A 18 -38.60 8.70 -33.25
CA LEU A 18 -37.61 7.95 -32.50
C LEU A 18 -36.43 8.92 -32.14
N LEU A 19 -36.49 9.47 -30.91
CA LEU A 19 -35.33 10.10 -30.31
C LEU A 19 -34.27 9.02 -30.02
N TRP A 20 -33.29 8.88 -30.93
CA TRP A 20 -32.04 8.19 -30.64
C TRP A 20 -31.29 8.98 -29.58
N VAL A 21 -31.45 8.65 -28.32
CA VAL A 21 -30.50 9.07 -27.27
C VAL A 21 -29.24 8.25 -27.50
N GLY A 22 -28.36 8.79 -28.32
CA GLY A 22 -27.01 8.26 -28.46
C GLY A 22 -26.32 8.38 -27.12
N VAL A 23 -26.22 7.28 -26.37
CA VAL A 23 -25.29 7.17 -25.25
C VAL A 23 -23.90 7.29 -25.86
N GLY A 24 -23.39 8.52 -25.91
CA GLY A 24 -22.03 8.79 -26.36
C GLY A 24 -21.07 8.06 -25.42
N LEU A 25 -20.39 7.05 -25.92
CA LEU A 25 -19.25 6.45 -25.21
C LEU A 25 -18.29 7.58 -24.83
N PRO A 26 -17.73 7.58 -23.62
CA PRO A 26 -16.80 8.62 -23.21
C PRO A 26 -15.66 8.70 -24.21
N ALA A 27 -15.50 9.87 -24.84
CA ALA A 27 -14.45 10.09 -25.83
C ALA A 27 -13.08 9.94 -25.16
N HIS A 28 -12.31 8.94 -25.58
CA HIS A 28 -10.93 8.76 -25.13
C HIS A 28 -10.03 9.80 -25.82
N ALA A 29 -9.14 10.42 -25.06
CA ALA A 29 -8.13 11.30 -25.65
C ALA A 29 -7.04 10.48 -26.33
N LYS A 30 -6.68 10.88 -27.54
CA LYS A 30 -5.53 10.32 -28.26
C LYS A 30 -4.27 11.12 -27.94
N PRO A 31 -3.08 10.46 -27.98
CA PRO A 31 -1.80 11.15 -27.87
C PRO A 31 -1.63 12.27 -28.91
N LYS A 32 -1.00 13.37 -28.49
CA LYS A 32 -0.61 14.47 -29.36
C LYS A 32 0.88 14.44 -29.70
N VAL A 33 1.66 13.75 -28.92
CA VAL A 33 3.12 13.60 -29.03
C VAL A 33 3.46 12.13 -29.19
N ALA A 34 4.51 11.82 -29.95
CA ALA A 34 5.00 10.45 -30.10
C ALA A 34 5.50 9.90 -28.75
N CYS A 35 5.36 8.58 -28.57
CA CYS A 35 5.93 7.85 -27.44
C CYS A 35 7.43 7.65 -27.67
N GLU A 36 8.19 8.72 -27.61
CA GLU A 36 9.64 8.76 -27.87
C GLU A 36 10.34 9.60 -26.81
N LEU A 37 11.56 9.17 -26.43
CA LEU A 37 12.31 9.80 -25.35
C LEU A 37 12.58 11.28 -25.62
N SER A 38 13.08 11.63 -26.80
CA SER A 38 13.41 13.01 -27.17
C SER A 38 12.19 13.93 -27.16
N ALA A 39 11.05 13.42 -27.65
CA ALA A 39 9.82 14.20 -27.72
C ALA A 39 9.23 14.52 -26.33
N LEU A 40 9.25 13.55 -25.41
CA LEU A 40 8.73 13.73 -24.06
C LEU A 40 9.72 14.45 -23.15
N GLN A 41 11.04 14.22 -23.29
CA GLN A 41 12.06 14.92 -22.48
C GLN A 41 12.05 16.43 -22.77
N ALA A 42 11.85 16.84 -24.00
CA ALA A 42 11.76 18.27 -24.35
C ALA A 42 10.59 19.02 -23.69
N LEU A 43 9.61 18.29 -23.15
CA LEU A 43 8.40 18.82 -22.52
C LEU A 43 8.31 18.47 -21.02
N ALA A 44 9.28 17.70 -20.50
CA ALA A 44 9.36 17.36 -19.08
C ALA A 44 9.77 18.59 -18.25
N PRO A 45 9.40 18.64 -16.95
CA PRO A 45 9.91 19.66 -16.03
C PRO A 45 11.45 19.67 -15.95
N ASP A 46 12.04 20.84 -15.64
CA ASP A 46 13.50 21.04 -15.61
C ASP A 46 14.22 20.11 -14.60
N ASP A 47 13.57 19.77 -13.50
CA ASP A 47 14.07 18.86 -12.45
C ASP A 47 13.86 17.38 -12.79
N THR A 48 13.24 17.09 -13.96
CA THR A 48 12.82 15.75 -14.36
C THR A 48 13.65 15.22 -15.53
N THR A 49 14.32 14.09 -15.33
CA THR A 49 15.08 13.39 -16.37
C THR A 49 14.38 12.10 -16.73
N LEU A 50 14.06 11.92 -18.01
CA LEU A 50 13.52 10.67 -18.55
C LEU A 50 14.68 9.74 -18.94
N THR A 51 14.61 8.49 -18.51
CA THR A 51 15.68 7.50 -18.78
C THR A 51 15.30 6.47 -19.83
N ALA A 52 14.00 6.18 -19.97
CA ALA A 52 13.48 5.30 -21.00
C ALA A 52 12.04 5.65 -21.35
N VAL A 53 11.72 5.54 -22.64
CA VAL A 53 10.34 5.67 -23.14
C VAL A 53 10.11 4.56 -24.16
N ALA A 54 9.02 3.82 -24.03
CA ALA A 54 8.67 2.73 -24.93
C ALA A 54 7.16 2.56 -25.06
N LEU A 55 6.67 2.34 -26.26
CA LEU A 55 5.31 1.90 -26.50
C LEU A 55 5.20 0.42 -26.13
N VAL A 56 4.32 0.10 -25.18
CA VAL A 56 4.04 -1.25 -24.73
C VAL A 56 2.75 -1.73 -25.37
N PRO A 57 2.78 -2.80 -26.18
CA PRO A 57 1.59 -3.32 -26.85
C PRO A 57 0.49 -3.76 -25.85
N ALA A 58 -0.76 -3.73 -26.30
CA ALA A 58 -1.87 -4.25 -25.54
C ALA A 58 -1.70 -5.76 -25.23
N THR A 59 -2.16 -6.18 -24.07
CA THR A 59 -2.27 -7.57 -23.64
C THR A 59 -3.74 -7.94 -23.44
N THR A 60 -4.02 -9.15 -22.96
CA THR A 60 -5.39 -9.56 -22.58
C THR A 60 -5.95 -8.75 -21.41
N THR A 61 -5.11 -8.16 -20.58
CA THR A 61 -5.50 -7.47 -19.33
C THR A 61 -5.18 -5.98 -19.33
N LEU A 62 -4.25 -5.53 -20.17
CA LEU A 62 -3.81 -4.13 -20.21
C LEU A 62 -3.98 -3.56 -21.62
N PRO A 63 -4.40 -2.29 -21.75
CA PRO A 63 -4.40 -1.58 -23.03
C PRO A 63 -2.96 -1.31 -23.51
N GLU A 64 -2.80 -0.95 -24.77
CA GLU A 64 -1.56 -0.34 -25.25
C GLU A 64 -1.30 0.96 -24.51
N TYR A 65 -0.04 1.18 -24.08
CA TYR A 65 0.35 2.40 -23.38
C TYR A 65 1.79 2.81 -23.65
N CYS A 66 2.08 4.08 -23.54
CA CYS A 66 3.44 4.60 -23.51
C CYS A 66 3.98 4.50 -22.09
N ARG A 67 5.03 3.69 -21.89
CA ARG A 67 5.79 3.60 -20.64
C ARG A 67 6.87 4.65 -20.64
N VAL A 68 6.93 5.43 -19.56
CA VAL A 68 7.94 6.45 -19.31
C VAL A 68 8.61 6.14 -17.98
N ASP A 69 9.90 5.89 -17.99
CA ASP A 69 10.75 5.74 -16.82
C ASP A 69 11.66 6.97 -16.68
N GLY A 70 11.88 7.42 -15.46
CA GLY A 70 12.70 8.59 -15.19
C GLY A 70 12.90 8.84 -13.70
N TYR A 71 13.43 9.99 -13.38
CA TYR A 71 13.55 10.46 -12.00
C TYR A 71 13.34 11.97 -11.91
N VAL A 72 12.89 12.42 -10.75
CA VAL A 72 12.90 13.82 -10.33
C VAL A 72 14.11 14.03 -9.44
N THR A 73 14.89 15.07 -9.70
CA THR A 73 16.00 15.49 -8.82
C THR A 73 15.43 16.31 -7.67
N THR A 74 15.67 15.87 -6.45
CA THR A 74 15.26 16.58 -5.23
C THR A 74 16.47 17.20 -4.54
N PRO A 75 16.34 18.43 -3.99
CA PRO A 75 17.47 19.11 -3.34
C PRO A 75 17.93 18.33 -2.11
N GLY A 76 19.25 18.24 -1.96
CA GLY A 76 19.91 17.64 -0.79
C GLY A 76 19.73 18.49 0.48
N GLU A 77 19.65 17.81 1.61
CA GLU A 77 19.70 18.46 2.92
C GLU A 77 21.13 19.01 3.20
N PRO A 78 21.31 19.93 4.15
CA PRO A 78 22.62 20.52 4.45
C PRO A 78 23.69 19.45 4.67
N GLY A 79 24.71 19.44 3.80
CA GLY A 79 25.82 18.48 3.82
C GLY A 79 25.55 17.18 3.04
N GLU A 80 24.41 17.03 2.41
CA GLU A 80 24.08 15.89 1.57
C GLU A 80 23.92 16.29 0.08
N PRO A 81 24.22 15.39 -0.85
CA PRO A 81 23.99 15.63 -2.27
C PRO A 81 22.50 15.63 -2.60
N ASP A 82 22.15 16.21 -3.75
CA ASP A 82 20.85 16.03 -4.37
C ASP A 82 20.53 14.54 -4.54
N ASN A 83 19.24 14.20 -4.42
CA ASN A 83 18.77 12.83 -4.55
C ASN A 83 17.93 12.65 -5.81
N ARG A 84 17.73 11.38 -6.19
CA ARG A 84 16.90 10.98 -7.31
C ARG A 84 15.69 10.19 -6.80
N VAL A 85 14.53 10.68 -7.12
CA VAL A 85 13.25 10.00 -6.88
C VAL A 85 12.84 9.35 -8.19
N ASN A 86 13.11 8.05 -8.35
CA ASN A 86 12.77 7.34 -9.58
C ASN A 86 11.28 7.09 -9.66
N PHE A 87 10.77 7.12 -10.89
CA PHE A 87 9.37 6.89 -11.16
C PHE A 87 9.14 6.08 -12.44
N ARG A 88 7.94 5.55 -12.55
CA ARG A 88 7.35 5.04 -13.79
C ARG A 88 6.00 5.65 -14.01
N VAL A 89 5.74 6.09 -15.26
CA VAL A 89 4.43 6.55 -15.72
C VAL A 89 3.98 5.68 -16.88
N GLY A 90 2.71 5.28 -16.86
CA GLY A 90 2.05 4.58 -17.97
C GLY A 90 0.93 5.45 -18.53
N LEU A 91 0.98 5.70 -19.82
CA LEU A 91 0.07 6.60 -20.55
C LEU A 91 -0.70 5.80 -21.60
N PRO A 92 -1.93 5.30 -21.30
CA PRO A 92 -2.69 4.48 -22.24
C PRO A 92 -3.06 5.25 -23.51
N THR A 93 -2.93 4.61 -24.68
CA THR A 93 -3.31 5.21 -25.98
C THR A 93 -4.79 5.62 -25.99
N ALA A 94 -5.66 4.86 -25.35
CA ALA A 94 -7.07 5.19 -25.13
C ALA A 94 -7.28 5.70 -23.69
N TRP A 95 -6.90 6.97 -23.46
CA TRP A 95 -6.98 7.57 -22.13
C TRP A 95 -8.37 8.08 -21.77
N ASN A 96 -8.83 7.78 -20.56
CA ASN A 96 -10.12 8.19 -20.01
C ASN A 96 -10.12 9.55 -19.30
N HIS A 97 -9.06 10.36 -19.46
CA HIS A 97 -8.84 11.68 -18.84
C HIS A 97 -8.63 11.67 -17.33
N LYS A 98 -8.33 10.53 -16.73
CA LYS A 98 -8.08 10.40 -15.30
C LYS A 98 -6.64 9.99 -15.03
N PHE A 99 -6.15 10.36 -13.84
CA PHE A 99 -4.83 10.00 -13.36
C PHE A 99 -4.97 9.09 -12.13
N TYR A 100 -4.07 8.13 -12.00
CA TYR A 100 -4.04 7.22 -10.87
C TYR A 100 -2.61 7.06 -10.37
N PHE A 101 -2.40 7.22 -9.07
CA PHE A 101 -1.13 6.97 -8.43
C PHE A 101 -1.21 5.73 -7.57
N GLN A 102 -0.29 4.79 -7.79
CA GLN A 102 -0.15 3.57 -7.00
C GLN A 102 0.91 3.79 -5.91
N GLY A 103 0.48 3.85 -4.65
CA GLY A 103 1.37 3.87 -3.49
C GLY A 103 2.07 2.53 -3.28
N CYS A 104 3.23 2.55 -2.62
CA CYS A 104 4.07 1.39 -2.38
C CYS A 104 3.97 0.86 -0.93
N GLY A 105 4.09 -0.45 -0.76
CA GLY A 105 4.09 -1.12 0.54
C GLY A 105 5.47 -1.22 1.19
N GLY A 106 5.54 -1.75 2.40
CA GLY A 106 6.78 -1.96 3.14
C GLY A 106 7.56 -0.67 3.36
N ARG A 107 8.83 -0.68 3.02
CA ARG A 107 9.70 0.52 3.03
C ARG A 107 9.79 1.19 1.66
N CYS A 108 9.01 0.77 0.67
CA CYS A 108 9.16 1.15 -0.74
C CYS A 108 10.49 0.66 -1.34
N GLY A 109 11.21 1.50 -2.07
CA GLY A 109 12.53 1.18 -2.62
C GLY A 109 12.49 0.44 -3.96
N SER A 110 11.33 0.33 -4.59
CA SER A 110 11.16 -0.27 -5.91
C SER A 110 9.94 0.29 -6.65
N ILE A 111 10.00 0.23 -7.96
CA ILE A 111 8.89 0.60 -8.84
C ILE A 111 7.86 -0.55 -8.84
N VAL A 112 6.63 -0.27 -8.39
CA VAL A 112 5.53 -1.26 -8.39
C VAL A 112 4.77 -1.27 -9.72
N ALA A 113 3.93 -2.28 -9.95
CA ALA A 113 3.13 -2.40 -11.17
C ALA A 113 2.07 -1.28 -11.27
N LEU A 114 1.74 -0.89 -12.50
CA LEU A 114 0.75 0.14 -12.84
C LEU A 114 -0.62 -0.44 -13.24
N ASP A 115 -0.78 -1.74 -13.18
CA ASP A 115 -1.89 -2.50 -13.79
C ASP A 115 -3.26 -2.04 -13.30
N ALA A 116 -3.37 -1.70 -12.02
CA ALA A 116 -4.64 -1.28 -11.41
C ALA A 116 -5.23 -0.01 -12.07
N GLY A 117 -4.40 0.94 -12.44
CA GLY A 117 -4.83 2.15 -13.14
C GLY A 117 -4.90 1.97 -14.65
N LEU A 118 -3.88 1.36 -15.25
CA LEU A 118 -3.82 1.11 -16.70
C LEU A 118 -4.97 0.28 -17.20
N GLY A 119 -5.33 -0.81 -16.50
CA GLY A 119 -6.46 -1.67 -16.87
C GLY A 119 -7.81 -0.94 -16.88
N ARG A 120 -7.89 0.25 -16.26
CA ARG A 120 -9.07 1.13 -16.25
C ARG A 120 -8.93 2.33 -17.20
N GLY A 121 -7.87 2.37 -18.01
CA GLY A 121 -7.59 3.46 -18.95
C GLY A 121 -7.11 4.75 -18.30
N TYR A 122 -6.54 4.71 -17.07
CA TYR A 122 -5.99 5.87 -16.40
C TYR A 122 -4.52 6.06 -16.78
N ALA A 123 -4.08 7.30 -16.95
CA ALA A 123 -2.67 7.62 -16.85
C ALA A 123 -2.21 7.28 -15.43
N SER A 124 -1.20 6.45 -15.30
CA SER A 124 -0.84 5.84 -14.00
C SER A 124 0.59 6.11 -13.65
N ALA A 125 0.89 6.36 -12.37
CA ALA A 125 2.24 6.59 -11.88
C ALA A 125 2.54 5.83 -10.58
N THR A 126 3.83 5.59 -10.35
CA THR A 126 4.40 5.05 -9.13
C THR A 126 5.85 5.51 -8.96
N THR A 127 6.40 5.39 -7.75
CA THR A 127 7.76 5.82 -7.43
C THR A 127 8.45 4.86 -6.45
N ASP A 128 9.80 4.85 -6.47
CA ASP A 128 10.61 4.19 -5.44
C ASP A 128 10.77 5.01 -4.16
N THR A 129 10.27 6.26 -4.17
CA THR A 129 10.35 7.22 -3.05
C THR A 129 11.77 7.69 -2.70
N GLY A 130 12.68 7.71 -3.67
CA GLY A 130 14.02 8.29 -3.53
C GLY A 130 15.08 7.35 -2.95
N HIS A 131 14.84 6.05 -2.97
CA HIS A 131 15.84 5.04 -2.62
C HIS A 131 15.55 3.72 -3.35
N GLN A 132 16.56 2.85 -3.40
CA GLN A 132 16.43 1.50 -3.94
C GLN A 132 16.89 0.49 -2.89
N ALA A 133 15.98 -0.38 -2.46
CA ALA A 133 16.23 -1.39 -1.44
C ALA A 133 15.12 -2.46 -1.46
N ALA A 134 15.33 -3.58 -0.80
CA ALA A 134 14.26 -4.51 -0.52
C ALA A 134 13.20 -3.85 0.37
N VAL A 135 11.93 -4.22 0.21
CA VAL A 135 10.78 -3.62 0.92
C VAL A 135 10.86 -3.73 2.46
N THR A 136 11.74 -4.58 2.97
CA THR A 136 11.99 -4.79 4.41
C THR A 136 13.29 -4.14 4.88
N ASP A 137 14.15 -3.67 3.98
CA ASP A 137 15.41 -3.05 4.31
C ASP A 137 15.21 -1.58 4.71
N SER A 138 15.83 -1.16 5.81
CA SER A 138 15.83 0.22 6.32
C SER A 138 17.24 0.82 6.37
N ALA A 139 18.27 0.09 5.97
CA ALA A 139 19.67 0.57 6.06
C ALA A 139 19.93 1.80 5.18
N TRP A 140 19.14 1.98 4.12
CA TRP A 140 19.20 3.14 3.23
C TRP A 140 18.96 4.48 3.91
N ALA A 141 18.23 4.48 5.05
CA ALA A 141 17.90 5.69 5.79
C ALA A 141 19.02 6.13 6.77
N TYR A 142 20.00 5.26 7.03
CA TYR A 142 21.05 5.57 8.00
C TYR A 142 21.96 6.70 7.50
N ASN A 143 21.98 7.82 8.24
CA ASN A 143 22.71 9.06 7.89
C ASN A 143 22.38 9.57 6.47
N ALA A 144 21.12 9.46 6.03
CA ALA A 144 20.67 9.87 4.71
C ALA A 144 19.35 10.67 4.80
N ARG A 145 19.44 11.86 5.40
CA ARG A 145 18.30 12.72 5.71
C ARG A 145 17.47 13.08 4.49
N THR A 146 18.13 13.36 3.36
CA THR A 146 17.46 13.65 2.08
C THR A 146 16.55 12.51 1.67
N LYS A 147 17.02 11.25 1.75
CA LYS A 147 16.22 10.06 1.44
C LYS A 147 15.09 9.82 2.43
N GLU A 148 15.32 10.12 3.72
CA GLU A 148 14.25 10.06 4.72
C GLU A 148 13.12 11.04 4.40
N ILE A 149 13.46 12.27 3.98
CA ILE A 149 12.48 13.28 3.58
C ILE A 149 11.73 12.86 2.33
N ASP A 150 12.43 12.35 1.31
CA ASP A 150 11.81 11.86 0.08
C ASP A 150 10.85 10.71 0.36
N ASN A 151 11.26 9.69 1.10
CA ASN A 151 10.38 8.60 1.51
C ASN A 151 9.28 9.08 2.47
N GLY A 152 9.60 10.02 3.35
CA GLY A 152 8.70 10.55 4.35
C GLY A 152 7.46 11.23 3.76
N HIS A 153 7.67 12.12 2.79
CA HIS A 153 6.57 12.91 2.21
C HIS A 153 6.82 13.46 0.80
N ARG A 154 8.09 13.77 0.41
CA ARG A 154 8.37 14.54 -0.80
C ARG A 154 8.26 13.69 -2.08
N GLY A 155 8.67 12.42 -2.02
CA GLY A 155 8.82 11.59 -3.22
C GLY A 155 7.52 11.32 -3.98
N VAL A 156 6.41 11.08 -3.28
CA VAL A 156 5.09 10.90 -3.93
C VAL A 156 4.64 12.20 -4.58
N HIS A 157 4.77 13.33 -3.88
CA HIS A 157 4.38 14.65 -4.37
C HIS A 157 5.13 15.03 -5.66
N VAL A 158 6.46 15.04 -5.63
CA VAL A 158 7.25 15.45 -6.81
C VAL A 158 7.00 14.54 -8.02
N THR A 159 6.84 13.23 -7.77
CA THR A 159 6.47 12.28 -8.81
C THR A 159 5.07 12.57 -9.37
N THR A 160 4.11 12.91 -8.51
CA THR A 160 2.73 13.23 -8.94
C THR A 160 2.71 14.46 -9.83
N VAL A 161 3.43 15.51 -9.47
CA VAL A 161 3.54 16.75 -10.25
C VAL A 161 4.18 16.43 -11.60
N ALA A 162 5.35 15.78 -11.61
CA ALA A 162 6.05 15.42 -12.85
C ALA A 162 5.18 14.53 -13.77
N ALA A 163 4.55 13.48 -13.21
CA ALA A 163 3.72 12.56 -13.97
C ALA A 163 2.49 13.24 -14.61
N LYS A 164 1.85 14.18 -13.91
CA LYS A 164 0.73 14.97 -14.46
C LYS A 164 1.17 15.88 -15.59
N LEU A 165 2.35 16.50 -15.48
CA LEU A 165 2.92 17.35 -16.54
C LEU A 165 3.36 16.52 -17.75
N ILE A 166 3.95 15.34 -17.55
CA ILE A 166 4.25 14.39 -18.61
C ILE A 166 2.95 13.93 -19.32
N ALA A 167 1.90 13.62 -18.55
CA ALA A 167 0.59 13.30 -19.14
C ALA A 167 0.00 14.48 -19.93
N GLN A 168 0.13 15.71 -19.41
CA GLN A 168 -0.27 16.93 -20.12
C GLN A 168 0.50 17.10 -21.44
N ALA A 169 1.81 16.91 -21.41
CA ALA A 169 2.65 16.97 -22.61
C ALA A 169 2.19 15.94 -23.65
N TYR A 170 1.99 14.69 -23.21
CA TYR A 170 1.61 13.58 -24.07
C TYR A 170 0.20 13.72 -24.67
N TYR A 171 -0.81 14.12 -23.90
CA TYR A 171 -2.21 14.24 -24.34
C TYR A 171 -2.62 15.67 -24.72
N GLY A 172 -1.79 16.67 -24.44
CA GLY A 172 -2.08 18.09 -24.66
C GLY A 172 -3.08 18.69 -23.69
N ARG A 173 -3.34 18.03 -22.54
CA ARG A 173 -4.23 18.50 -21.49
C ARG A 173 -3.95 17.79 -20.17
N LEU A 174 -4.20 18.47 -19.06
CA LEU A 174 -4.15 17.88 -17.72
C LEU A 174 -5.26 16.84 -17.49
N PRO A 175 -5.05 15.87 -16.60
CA PRO A 175 -6.11 15.01 -16.10
C PRO A 175 -7.28 15.82 -15.53
N ARG A 176 -8.51 15.35 -15.75
CA ARG A 176 -9.70 15.96 -15.13
C ARG A 176 -9.81 15.64 -13.66
N ASN A 177 -9.44 14.42 -13.31
CA ASN A 177 -9.42 13.95 -11.93
C ASN A 177 -8.17 13.11 -11.70
N ALA A 178 -7.66 13.20 -10.47
CA ALA A 178 -6.50 12.47 -10.01
C ALA A 178 -6.85 11.67 -8.74
N TYR A 179 -6.47 10.41 -8.72
CA TYR A 179 -6.75 9.50 -7.61
C TYR A 179 -5.47 8.85 -7.10
N PHE A 180 -5.38 8.71 -5.79
CA PHE A 180 -4.33 7.94 -5.11
C PHE A 180 -4.93 6.70 -4.49
N SER A 181 -4.22 5.57 -4.55
CA SER A 181 -4.53 4.39 -3.75
C SER A 181 -3.26 3.74 -3.23
N GLY A 182 -3.25 3.43 -1.94
CA GLY A 182 -2.15 2.74 -1.31
C GLY A 182 -2.57 2.04 -0.04
N CYS A 183 -1.89 0.94 0.28
CA CYS A 183 -2.11 0.16 1.49
C CYS A 183 -0.86 0.11 2.35
N SER A 184 -1.01 -0.06 3.68
CA SER A 184 0.11 -0.12 4.62
C SER A 184 0.94 1.18 4.58
N ASN A 185 2.21 1.13 4.17
CA ASN A 185 2.99 2.33 3.93
C ASN A 185 2.39 3.23 2.82
N GLY A 186 1.77 2.64 1.78
CA GLY A 186 0.99 3.37 0.79
C GLY A 186 -0.23 4.06 1.39
N GLY A 187 -0.86 3.47 2.40
CA GLY A 187 -1.91 4.14 3.18
C GLY A 187 -1.37 5.34 3.96
N ARG A 188 -0.17 5.22 4.57
CA ARG A 188 0.54 6.35 5.19
C ARG A 188 0.82 7.45 4.16
N GLN A 189 1.31 7.11 2.98
CA GLN A 189 1.54 8.06 1.89
C GLN A 189 0.25 8.82 1.55
N GLY A 190 -0.88 8.10 1.40
CA GLY A 190 -2.18 8.74 1.14
C GLY A 190 -2.62 9.74 2.20
N LEU A 191 -2.39 9.44 3.50
CA LEU A 191 -2.67 10.39 4.58
C LEU A 191 -1.76 11.62 4.53
N ILE A 192 -0.50 11.44 4.15
CA ILE A 192 0.47 12.55 4.00
C ILE A 192 0.09 13.42 2.81
N GLU A 193 -0.30 12.84 1.67
CA GLU A 193 -0.78 13.59 0.51
C GLU A 193 -2.02 14.42 0.88
N ALA A 194 -3.00 13.83 1.56
CA ALA A 194 -4.20 14.54 2.01
C ALA A 194 -3.88 15.72 2.94
N GLN A 195 -2.85 15.59 3.79
CA GLN A 195 -2.49 16.61 4.77
C GLN A 195 -1.58 17.69 4.20
N ARG A 196 -0.54 17.30 3.45
CA ARG A 196 0.53 18.22 3.01
C ARG A 196 0.31 18.76 1.60
N TYR A 197 -0.31 17.95 0.73
CA TYR A 197 -0.45 18.22 -0.70
C TYR A 197 -1.89 18.03 -1.19
N PRO A 198 -2.88 18.68 -0.54
CA PRO A 198 -4.31 18.42 -0.79
C PRO A 198 -4.75 18.73 -2.23
N ALA A 199 -3.94 19.46 -3.01
CA ALA A 199 -4.20 19.75 -4.42
C ALA A 199 -3.75 18.64 -5.38
N ASP A 200 -3.02 17.61 -4.89
CA ASP A 200 -2.48 16.58 -5.76
C ASP A 200 -3.53 15.56 -6.20
N PHE A 201 -4.54 15.29 -5.37
CA PHE A 201 -5.54 14.28 -5.67
C PHE A 201 -6.96 14.73 -5.29
N ASP A 202 -7.91 14.40 -6.18
CA ASP A 202 -9.35 14.61 -5.92
C ASP A 202 -9.95 13.51 -5.03
N GLY A 203 -9.28 12.35 -4.95
CA GLY A 203 -9.72 11.24 -4.11
C GLY A 203 -8.54 10.36 -3.70
N ILE A 204 -8.52 9.97 -2.41
CA ILE A 204 -7.46 9.18 -1.81
C ILE A 204 -8.05 7.96 -1.10
N ILE A 205 -7.52 6.77 -1.43
CA ILE A 205 -7.78 5.55 -0.69
C ILE A 205 -6.53 5.23 0.14
N ALA A 206 -6.61 5.46 1.45
CA ALA A 206 -5.56 5.16 2.42
C ALA A 206 -5.92 3.87 3.17
N GLY A 207 -5.59 2.71 2.59
CA GLY A 207 -5.87 1.40 3.17
C GLY A 207 -4.89 1.03 4.28
N ALA A 208 -5.40 0.57 5.44
CA ALA A 208 -4.61 0.09 6.57
C ALA A 208 -3.31 0.89 6.83
N PRO A 209 -3.39 2.22 7.00
CA PRO A 209 -2.23 3.10 7.00
C PRO A 209 -1.28 2.79 8.17
N GLY A 210 0.00 2.53 7.84
CA GLY A 210 1.06 2.37 8.83
C GLY A 210 1.56 3.73 9.31
N TYR A 211 0.79 4.41 10.17
CA TYR A 211 1.16 5.73 10.70
C TYR A 211 1.14 5.75 12.22
N GLY A 212 1.85 6.73 12.78
CA GLY A 212 1.90 6.94 14.22
C GLY A 212 3.00 6.18 14.95
N VAL A 213 3.51 6.82 15.98
CA VAL A 213 4.61 6.30 16.80
C VAL A 213 4.19 5.02 17.53
N GLY A 214 2.95 4.95 18.01
CA GLY A 214 2.42 3.79 18.73
C GLY A 214 2.49 2.50 17.92
N THR A 215 2.10 2.52 16.62
CA THR A 215 2.19 1.35 15.74
C THR A 215 3.63 0.88 15.55
N THR A 216 4.57 1.83 15.38
CA THR A 216 6.00 1.52 15.24
C THR A 216 6.55 0.93 16.54
N LEU A 217 6.27 1.54 17.69
CA LEU A 217 6.73 1.06 19.00
C LEU A 217 6.16 -0.32 19.33
N SER A 218 4.88 -0.56 19.05
CA SER A 218 4.27 -1.88 19.22
C SER A 218 4.97 -2.95 18.36
N SER A 219 5.29 -2.62 17.10
CA SER A 219 6.02 -3.54 16.23
C SER A 219 7.43 -3.83 16.74
N VAL A 220 8.18 -2.80 17.14
CA VAL A 220 9.54 -2.94 17.68
C VAL A 220 9.51 -3.76 18.95
N SER A 221 8.62 -3.46 19.91
CA SER A 221 8.47 -4.21 21.17
C SER A 221 8.18 -5.69 20.91
N ARG A 222 7.28 -5.99 19.97
CA ARG A 222 6.97 -7.37 19.59
C ARG A 222 8.20 -8.08 19.01
N TYR A 223 8.93 -7.46 18.09
CA TYR A 223 10.12 -8.08 17.51
C TYR A 223 11.23 -8.27 18.54
N GLN A 224 11.48 -7.30 19.40
CA GLN A 224 12.47 -7.43 20.48
C GLN A 224 12.13 -8.60 21.42
N THR A 225 10.85 -8.78 21.75
CA THR A 225 10.41 -9.88 22.61
C THR A 225 10.56 -11.22 21.91
N LEU A 226 10.10 -11.36 20.65
CA LEU A 226 10.19 -12.59 19.87
C LEU A 226 11.63 -13.03 19.58
N LEU A 227 12.57 -12.09 19.49
CA LEU A 227 13.95 -12.33 19.09
C LEU A 227 14.93 -12.19 20.26
N ALA A 228 14.45 -12.12 21.51
CA ALA A 228 15.30 -11.99 22.70
C ALA A 228 16.30 -13.15 22.79
N ASP A 229 15.81 -14.38 22.65
CA ASP A 229 16.59 -15.61 22.59
C ASP A 229 15.75 -16.76 21.97
N ARG A 230 16.28 -17.99 22.00
CA ARG A 230 15.57 -19.14 21.44
C ARG A 230 14.35 -19.57 22.25
N ASP A 231 14.36 -19.39 23.55
CA ASP A 231 13.27 -19.78 24.43
C ASP A 231 12.03 -18.88 24.22
N HIS A 232 12.26 -17.60 23.89
CA HIS A 232 11.19 -16.63 23.59
C HIS A 232 10.66 -16.74 22.16
N TYR A 233 11.37 -17.40 21.24
CA TYR A 233 10.96 -17.49 19.85
C TYR A 233 9.75 -18.40 19.66
N LEU A 234 8.62 -17.82 19.29
CA LEU A 234 7.40 -18.55 18.96
C LEU A 234 7.41 -18.92 17.46
N SER A 235 7.62 -20.20 17.16
CA SER A 235 7.62 -20.69 15.79
C SER A 235 6.23 -20.67 15.14
N ALA A 236 6.17 -20.55 13.82
CA ALA A 236 4.91 -20.61 13.09
C ALA A 236 4.13 -21.92 13.30
N SER A 237 4.83 -23.02 13.58
CA SER A 237 4.21 -24.32 13.87
C SER A 237 3.41 -24.36 15.17
N LYS A 238 3.67 -23.46 16.12
CA LYS A 238 2.94 -23.35 17.41
C LYS A 238 1.76 -22.37 17.35
N LEU A 239 1.62 -21.61 16.27
CA LEU A 239 0.50 -20.67 16.14
C LEU A 239 -0.88 -21.35 16.11
N PRO A 240 -1.08 -22.52 15.46
CA PRO A 240 -2.35 -23.23 15.53
C PRO A 240 -2.71 -23.66 16.97
N LEU A 241 -1.76 -24.20 17.73
CA LEU A 241 -1.95 -24.57 19.14
C LEU A 241 -2.48 -23.37 19.95
N LEU A 242 -1.83 -22.23 19.82
CA LEU A 242 -2.24 -21.01 20.51
C LEU A 242 -3.63 -20.52 20.04
N ALA A 243 -3.88 -20.52 18.73
CA ALA A 243 -5.15 -20.07 18.17
C ALA A 243 -6.33 -20.95 18.62
N ASP A 244 -6.16 -22.27 18.61
CA ASP A 244 -7.19 -23.23 19.02
C ASP A 244 -7.50 -23.10 20.51
N ALA A 245 -6.49 -22.92 21.35
CA ALA A 245 -6.68 -22.71 22.80
C ALA A 245 -7.40 -21.39 23.10
N VAL A 246 -7.05 -20.31 22.40
CA VAL A 246 -7.74 -19.02 22.55
C VAL A 246 -9.20 -19.12 22.10
N LEU A 247 -9.49 -19.81 20.99
CA LEU A 247 -10.87 -20.05 20.55
C LEU A 247 -11.65 -20.89 21.55
N ALA A 248 -11.06 -21.98 22.06
CA ALA A 248 -11.71 -22.83 23.06
C ALA A 248 -12.10 -22.06 24.33
N ASP A 249 -11.29 -21.10 24.76
CA ASP A 249 -11.57 -20.25 25.93
C ASP A 249 -12.53 -19.09 25.64
N CYS A 250 -12.48 -18.50 24.43
CA CYS A 250 -13.07 -17.18 24.21
C CYS A 250 -14.23 -17.15 23.21
N ASP A 251 -14.39 -18.12 22.31
CA ASP A 251 -15.37 -18.11 21.23
C ASP A 251 -16.80 -17.91 21.77
N ALA A 252 -17.19 -18.70 22.76
CA ALA A 252 -18.52 -18.62 23.39
C ALA A 252 -18.78 -17.30 24.18
N LYS A 253 -17.76 -16.49 24.45
CA LYS A 253 -17.89 -15.29 25.32
C LYS A 253 -18.63 -14.13 24.68
N ASP A 254 -18.82 -14.16 23.36
CA ASP A 254 -19.67 -13.17 22.65
C ASP A 254 -21.11 -13.64 22.45
N GLY A 255 -21.41 -14.90 22.80
CA GLY A 255 -22.74 -15.50 22.72
C GLY A 255 -22.96 -16.45 21.54
N LEU A 256 -21.94 -16.65 20.68
CA LEU A 256 -22.00 -17.52 19.52
C LEU A 256 -20.72 -18.36 19.44
N VAL A 257 -20.87 -19.66 19.13
CA VAL A 257 -19.73 -20.56 18.90
C VAL A 257 -19.62 -20.80 17.40
N ASP A 258 -18.85 -19.95 16.71
CA ASP A 258 -18.71 -19.97 15.25
C ASP A 258 -17.24 -19.88 14.76
N GLY A 259 -16.29 -19.96 15.68
CA GLY A 259 -14.87 -19.84 15.39
C GLY A 259 -14.41 -18.41 15.17
N LEU A 260 -15.20 -17.42 15.58
CA LEU A 260 -14.86 -16.00 15.59
C LEU A 260 -15.02 -15.44 17.00
N ILE A 261 -14.06 -14.63 17.44
CA ILE A 261 -14.17 -13.91 18.72
C ILE A 261 -14.68 -12.51 18.43
N GLY A 262 -16.00 -12.33 18.39
CA GLY A 262 -16.65 -11.06 18.06
C GLY A 262 -16.46 -9.98 19.13
N ALA A 263 -16.13 -10.38 20.38
CA ALA A 263 -15.83 -9.48 21.48
C ALA A 263 -14.40 -9.68 22.04
N PRO A 264 -13.33 -9.41 21.27
CA PRO A 264 -11.97 -9.79 21.63
C PRO A 264 -11.47 -9.13 22.93
N ARG A 265 -12.03 -7.99 23.35
CA ARG A 265 -11.71 -7.35 24.64
C ARG A 265 -12.25 -8.11 25.85
N ARG A 266 -13.19 -9.03 25.66
CA ARG A 266 -13.74 -9.90 26.72
C ARG A 266 -12.96 -11.21 26.85
N CYS A 267 -12.05 -11.48 25.91
CA CYS A 267 -11.18 -12.63 25.92
C CYS A 267 -10.01 -12.40 26.90
N THR A 268 -9.98 -13.17 27.98
CA THR A 268 -8.98 -13.08 29.05
C THR A 268 -8.07 -14.32 29.08
N PHE A 269 -7.81 -14.92 27.93
CA PHE A 269 -7.00 -16.11 27.81
C PHE A 269 -5.60 -15.91 28.40
N ASP A 270 -5.17 -16.80 29.29
CA ASP A 270 -3.80 -16.84 29.81
C ASP A 270 -2.98 -17.92 29.09
N PRO A 271 -1.94 -17.56 28.33
CA PRO A 271 -1.10 -18.54 27.64
C PRO A 271 -0.34 -19.51 28.58
N ALA A 272 -0.28 -19.24 29.89
CA ALA A 272 0.28 -20.19 30.84
C ALA A 272 -0.47 -21.52 30.88
N SER A 273 -1.73 -21.55 30.46
CA SER A 273 -2.49 -22.80 30.32
C SER A 273 -1.89 -23.80 29.32
N LEU A 274 -1.03 -23.30 28.43
CA LEU A 274 -0.30 -24.09 27.44
C LEU A 274 1.17 -24.33 27.83
N GLN A 275 1.61 -23.93 29.01
CA GLN A 275 3.02 -24.05 29.37
C GLN A 275 3.48 -25.51 29.47
N CYS A 276 4.60 -25.83 28.86
CA CYS A 276 5.24 -27.13 29.01
C CYS A 276 5.63 -27.39 30.46
N PRO A 277 5.40 -28.61 30.99
CA PRO A 277 5.90 -28.97 32.30
C PRO A 277 7.43 -29.00 32.33
N GLU A 278 8.06 -29.45 31.25
CA GLU A 278 9.52 -29.50 31.08
C GLU A 278 9.88 -29.31 29.59
N GLY A 279 10.98 -28.59 29.33
CA GLY A 279 11.60 -28.49 28.02
C GLY A 279 10.73 -27.75 26.96
N ASP A 280 10.91 -28.11 25.69
CA ASP A 280 10.16 -27.59 24.53
C ASP A 280 9.52 -28.76 23.77
N SER A 281 8.23 -28.67 23.48
CA SER A 281 7.45 -29.65 22.70
C SER A 281 6.53 -28.96 21.72
N PRO A 282 6.17 -29.59 20.58
CA PRO A 282 5.20 -29.05 19.63
C PRO A 282 3.84 -28.70 20.22
N ASP A 283 3.42 -29.41 21.27
CA ASP A 283 2.07 -29.35 21.86
C ASP A 283 1.97 -28.43 23.08
N CYS A 284 3.01 -27.66 23.39
CA CYS A 284 3.02 -26.73 24.50
C CYS A 284 3.97 -25.55 24.25
N LEU A 285 3.94 -24.55 25.12
CA LEU A 285 4.78 -23.37 25.06
C LEU A 285 5.86 -23.40 26.13
N THR A 286 7.09 -23.02 25.81
CA THR A 286 8.12 -22.79 26.84
C THR A 286 7.74 -21.62 27.75
N ALA A 287 8.40 -21.46 28.88
CA ALA A 287 8.18 -20.30 29.76
C ALA A 287 8.45 -18.97 29.04
N GLY A 288 9.50 -18.90 28.20
CA GLY A 288 9.80 -17.73 27.39
C GLY A 288 8.74 -17.45 26.32
N GLN A 289 8.20 -18.47 25.67
CA GLN A 289 7.09 -18.32 24.71
C GLN A 289 5.81 -17.83 25.39
N VAL A 290 5.49 -18.31 26.58
CA VAL A 290 4.38 -17.81 27.40
C VAL A 290 4.58 -16.31 27.70
N GLU A 291 5.77 -15.91 28.13
CA GLU A 291 6.09 -14.51 28.37
C GLU A 291 5.96 -13.67 27.09
N THR A 292 6.43 -14.18 25.95
CA THR A 292 6.31 -13.54 24.65
C THR A 292 4.85 -13.27 24.30
N VAL A 293 3.97 -14.27 24.42
CA VAL A 293 2.54 -14.11 24.11
C VAL A 293 1.89 -13.10 25.05
N ARG A 294 2.19 -13.15 26.36
CA ARG A 294 1.70 -12.19 27.34
C ARG A 294 2.09 -10.74 26.98
N LYS A 295 3.35 -10.51 26.65
CA LYS A 295 3.82 -9.18 26.22
C LYS A 295 3.14 -8.68 24.93
N ILE A 296 2.93 -9.58 23.97
CA ILE A 296 2.23 -9.23 22.73
C ILE A 296 0.77 -8.84 23.01
N TYR A 297 0.09 -9.55 23.90
CA TYR A 297 -1.29 -9.25 24.27
C TYR A 297 -1.42 -8.03 25.19
N ALA A 298 -0.45 -7.79 26.06
CA ALA A 298 -0.43 -6.63 26.94
C ALA A 298 -0.18 -5.31 26.19
N GLY A 299 0.61 -5.36 25.11
CA GLY A 299 0.99 -4.19 24.35
C GLY A 299 2.32 -3.57 24.75
N ALA A 300 2.70 -2.50 24.07
CA ALA A 300 3.96 -1.80 24.31
C ALA A 300 3.85 -0.87 25.52
N THR A 301 4.79 -0.96 26.45
CA THR A 301 4.86 -0.13 27.65
C THR A 301 6.17 0.67 27.69
N THR A 302 6.17 1.77 28.46
CA THR A 302 7.39 2.47 28.85
C THR A 302 8.21 1.65 29.85
N SER A 303 9.43 2.06 30.16
CA SER A 303 10.25 1.47 31.22
C SER A 303 9.61 1.60 32.62
N THR A 304 8.66 2.51 32.79
CA THR A 304 7.90 2.72 34.04
C THR A 304 6.58 1.94 34.06
N GLY A 305 6.28 1.15 33.01
CA GLY A 305 5.08 0.30 32.92
C GLY A 305 3.84 1.02 32.37
N GLU A 306 3.93 2.28 31.94
CA GLU A 306 2.82 2.99 31.32
C GLU A 306 2.53 2.45 29.91
N LEU A 307 1.26 2.16 29.60
CA LEU A 307 0.84 1.63 28.30
C LEU A 307 1.00 2.71 27.23
N VAL A 308 1.86 2.47 26.24
CA VAL A 308 2.08 3.37 25.07
C VAL A 308 1.13 3.02 23.92
N TYR A 309 0.89 1.72 23.71
CA TYR A 309 0.02 1.25 22.64
C TYR A 309 -0.60 -0.10 23.03
N PRO A 310 -1.91 -0.29 22.79
CA PRO A 310 -2.59 -1.53 23.15
C PRO A 310 -1.99 -2.74 22.44
N GLY A 311 -2.08 -3.89 23.09
CA GLY A 311 -1.66 -5.16 22.53
C GLY A 311 -2.60 -5.70 21.47
N TYR A 312 -2.20 -6.79 20.89
CA TYR A 312 -3.03 -7.51 19.92
C TYR A 312 -4.09 -8.34 20.66
N PRO A 313 -5.34 -8.33 20.21
CA PRO A 313 -6.36 -9.19 20.80
C PRO A 313 -6.03 -10.66 20.54
N GLY A 314 -6.29 -11.53 21.53
CA GLY A 314 -6.18 -12.96 21.36
C GLY A 314 -7.13 -13.49 20.29
N GLY A 315 -6.77 -14.60 19.64
CA GLY A 315 -7.65 -15.31 18.70
C GLY A 315 -7.72 -14.76 17.28
N THR A 316 -6.83 -13.87 16.89
CA THR A 316 -6.66 -13.57 15.45
C THR A 316 -6.16 -14.83 14.75
N LYS A 317 -7.06 -15.56 14.08
CA LYS A 317 -6.65 -16.64 13.18
C LYS A 317 -5.65 -16.06 12.18
N THR A 318 -4.51 -16.73 12.03
CA THR A 318 -3.63 -16.54 10.88
C THR A 318 -4.28 -17.19 9.66
N ALA A 319 -5.47 -16.69 9.26
CA ALA A 319 -5.99 -17.01 7.96
C ALA A 319 -5.09 -16.30 6.93
N PRO A 320 -4.67 -16.96 5.84
CA PRO A 320 -4.12 -16.26 4.72
C PRO A 320 -5.22 -15.30 4.24
N VAL A 321 -5.06 -14.02 4.51
CA VAL A 321 -5.94 -12.99 3.97
C VAL A 321 -5.62 -12.92 2.48
N ALA A 322 -6.34 -13.73 1.71
CA ALA A 322 -6.44 -13.56 0.27
C ALA A 322 -7.27 -12.28 0.03
N GLY A 323 -6.60 -11.16 0.03
CA GLY A 323 -7.21 -9.86 -0.21
C GLY A 323 -6.12 -8.81 -0.32
N SER A 324 -6.16 -8.06 -1.35
CA SER A 324 -5.28 -7.05 -1.94
C SER A 324 -4.55 -6.02 -1.05
N CYS A 325 -4.37 -6.28 0.22
CA CYS A 325 -3.45 -5.61 1.12
C CYS A 325 -2.54 -6.68 1.73
N GLY A 326 -1.53 -7.09 0.99
CA GLY A 326 -0.42 -7.97 1.33
C GLY A 326 -0.67 -8.98 2.47
N SER A 327 -0.69 -10.26 2.11
CA SER A 327 -0.66 -11.37 3.07
C SER A 327 0.43 -11.13 4.12
N TRP A 328 0.05 -11.02 5.39
CA TRP A 328 0.96 -11.20 6.50
C TRP A 328 1.25 -12.70 6.64
N ALA A 329 2.03 -13.25 5.71
CA ALA A 329 2.69 -14.51 5.98
C ALA A 329 3.78 -14.23 7.02
N PRO A 330 3.94 -15.08 8.06
CA PRO A 330 5.10 -14.99 8.92
C PRO A 330 6.33 -15.11 8.01
N ILE A 331 7.22 -14.12 8.07
CA ILE A 331 8.51 -14.19 7.39
C ILE A 331 9.20 -15.43 7.95
N PRO A 332 9.54 -16.44 7.13
CA PRO A 332 10.29 -17.57 7.61
C PRO A 332 11.67 -17.06 8.03
N ILE A 333 11.88 -16.89 9.33
CA ILE A 333 13.18 -16.58 9.88
C ILE A 333 13.95 -17.91 9.88
N THR A 334 14.69 -18.14 8.81
CA THR A 334 15.70 -19.21 8.80
C THR A 334 16.87 -18.73 9.65
N TRP A 335 17.02 -19.31 10.83
CA TRP A 335 18.25 -19.16 11.62
C TRP A 335 19.41 -19.80 10.86
N SER A 336 20.11 -18.99 10.07
CA SER A 336 21.44 -19.40 9.59
C SER A 336 22.37 -19.52 10.80
N SER A 337 23.07 -20.65 10.92
CA SER A 337 24.06 -20.92 11.95
C SER A 337 25.31 -20.04 11.88
N ASN A 338 25.31 -19.00 11.07
CA ASN A 338 26.39 -18.04 11.00
C ASN A 338 26.33 -17.09 12.20
N ARG A 339 27.26 -17.32 13.12
CA ARG A 339 27.56 -16.49 14.29
C ARG A 339 27.53 -15.02 13.94
N MET A 340 26.72 -14.25 14.68
CA MET A 340 26.96 -12.83 14.81
C MET A 340 28.34 -12.65 15.45
N ALA A 341 29.31 -12.28 14.65
CA ALA A 341 30.59 -11.79 15.15
C ALA A 341 30.31 -10.46 15.85
N HIS A 342 30.36 -10.46 17.18
CA HIS A 342 30.40 -9.22 17.96
C HIS A 342 31.66 -8.44 17.52
N SER A 343 31.45 -7.35 16.80
CA SER A 343 32.47 -6.34 16.63
C SER A 343 32.62 -5.59 17.95
N PRO A 344 33.82 -5.56 18.56
CA PRO A 344 33.99 -4.84 19.81
C PRO A 344 33.85 -3.32 19.54
N SER A 345 32.99 -2.69 20.34
CA SER A 345 32.78 -1.24 20.39
C SER A 345 34.13 -0.54 20.55
N ARG A 346 34.54 0.26 19.56
CA ARG A 346 35.62 1.24 19.74
C ARG A 346 35.08 2.36 20.64
N ALA A 347 35.72 2.52 21.77
CA ALA A 347 35.54 3.67 22.65
C ALA A 347 35.85 4.99 21.92
N PRO A 348 35.16 6.11 22.26
CA PRO A 348 35.47 7.41 21.68
C PRO A 348 36.82 7.88 22.14
N ARG A 349 37.69 8.23 21.20
CA ARG A 349 38.90 9.04 21.52
C ARG A 349 38.46 10.48 21.69
N ARG A 350 39.01 11.10 22.77
CA ARG A 350 38.85 12.50 23.17
C ARG A 350 39.21 13.47 22.06
#